data_f4e133a20a61c67e61bb3d97f6113883
#
_entry.id   f4e133a20a61c67e61bb3d97f6113883
#
_cell.length_a   1.000
_cell.length_b   1.000
_cell.length_c   1.000
_cell.angle_alpha   90.00
_cell.angle_beta   90.00
_cell.angle_gamma   90.00
#
_symmetry.space_group_name_H-M   'P 1'
#
loop_
_entity.id
_entity.type
_entity.pdbx_description
1 polymer ?
#
loop_
_entity_poly.entity_id
_entity_poly.type
_entity_poly.pdbx_seq_one_letter_code
_entity_poly.pdbx_strand_id
1 'polypeptide(L)'
;TVPLSGLLKADIVTKFDMKSVETNQYEKMENSGNLTLTGFKYVDDAKKVMNINKAMVQFTNTKINLQELDLTTGKTDMKVNGTLENFYGFIFRNQEIKGNFNMVSNQFSVDDFMSAGTETKEGEAKPKGELKIPAYLNCVLNAKANTVLYDNLTLKDVSGKLIIKDQKVVLDNVKTSIFNGL
;
A
#
# COMPACT_ATOMS: atom_id res chain seq x y z
N THR A 1 -18.67 15.41 4.28
CA THR A 1 -18.27 14.11 4.86
C THR A 1 -18.48 13.02 3.82
N VAL A 2 -17.41 12.37 3.40
CA VAL A 2 -17.51 11.20 2.51
C VAL A 2 -18.06 10.04 3.33
N PRO A 3 -19.15 9.40 2.93
CA PRO A 3 -19.69 8.26 3.66
C PRO A 3 -18.71 7.08 3.57
N LEU A 4 -18.21 6.64 4.72
CA LEU A 4 -17.48 5.38 4.83
C LEU A 4 -18.49 4.24 4.95
N SER A 5 -18.29 3.17 4.21
CA SER A 5 -19.09 1.96 4.31
C SER A 5 -18.18 0.73 4.41
N GLY A 6 -18.69 -0.33 5.00
CA GLY A 6 -17.96 -1.58 5.16
C GLY A 6 -18.23 -2.25 6.50
N LEU A 7 -17.81 -3.49 6.63
CA LEU A 7 -17.92 -4.27 7.86
C LEU A 7 -16.52 -4.50 8.44
N LEU A 8 -16.31 -4.02 9.67
CA LEU A 8 -15.10 -4.26 10.46
C LEU A 8 -15.39 -5.28 11.56
N LYS A 9 -14.61 -6.35 11.59
CA LYS A 9 -14.56 -7.29 12.72
C LYS A 9 -13.15 -7.27 13.29
N ALA A 10 -13.03 -7.05 14.59
CA ALA A 10 -11.75 -7.03 15.28
C ALA A 10 -11.84 -7.76 16.60
N ASP A 11 -10.84 -8.59 16.87
CA ASP A 11 -10.57 -9.21 18.15
C ASP A 11 -9.09 -8.98 18.46
N ILE A 12 -8.81 -7.91 19.20
CA ILE A 12 -7.45 -7.44 19.46
C ILE A 12 -7.29 -7.23 20.96
N VAL A 13 -6.26 -7.86 21.50
CA VAL A 13 -5.81 -7.65 22.88
C VAL A 13 -4.48 -6.92 22.83
N THR A 14 -4.42 -5.78 23.51
CA THR A 14 -3.18 -5.02 23.70
C THR A 14 -2.99 -4.73 25.17
N LYS A 15 -1.85 -5.17 25.74
CA LYS A 15 -1.45 -4.89 27.11
C LYS A 15 -0.09 -4.21 27.10
N PHE A 16 0.01 -3.10 27.77
CA PHE A 16 1.26 -2.36 27.92
C PHE A 16 1.25 -1.54 29.21
N ASP A 17 2.41 -1.23 29.72
CA ASP A 17 2.59 -0.23 30.78
C ASP A 17 3.26 1.03 30.18
N MET A 18 2.94 2.20 30.76
CA MET A 18 3.46 3.47 30.26
C MET A 18 4.97 3.56 30.34
N LYS A 19 5.60 2.94 31.34
CA LYS A 19 7.05 2.93 31.48
C LYS A 19 7.73 2.20 30.32
N SER A 20 7.14 1.10 29.86
CA SER A 20 7.63 0.39 28.67
C SER A 20 7.55 1.25 27.40
N VAL A 21 6.50 2.04 27.25
CA VAL A 21 6.36 3.00 26.14
C VAL A 21 7.41 4.12 26.24
N GLU A 22 7.57 4.72 27.40
CA GLU A 22 8.50 5.83 27.66
C GLU A 22 9.97 5.42 27.47
N THR A 23 10.28 4.16 27.81
CA THR A 23 11.66 3.60 27.71
C THR A 23 11.92 2.83 26.43
N ASN A 24 11.00 2.82 25.47
CA ASN A 24 11.09 2.09 24.18
C ASN A 24 11.20 0.56 24.34
N GLN A 25 10.71 0.00 25.41
CA GLN A 25 10.74 -1.45 25.63
C GLN A 25 9.49 -2.10 25.02
N TYR A 26 9.30 -1.93 23.72
CA TYR A 26 8.12 -2.41 22.98
C TYR A 26 8.00 -3.93 22.96
N GLU A 27 9.09 -4.65 23.20
CA GLU A 27 9.11 -6.11 23.37
C GLU A 27 8.34 -6.58 24.61
N LYS A 28 8.08 -5.67 25.56
CA LYS A 28 7.24 -5.94 26.73
C LYS A 28 5.76 -5.71 26.50
N MET A 29 5.41 -5.13 25.36
CA MET A 29 4.01 -4.94 24.99
C MET A 29 3.45 -6.25 24.43
N GLU A 30 2.39 -6.75 25.07
CA GLU A 30 1.65 -7.90 24.54
C GLU A 30 0.58 -7.39 23.58
N ASN A 31 0.68 -7.77 22.34
CA ASN A 31 -0.29 -7.43 21.32
C ASN A 31 -0.61 -8.65 20.48
N SER A 32 -1.88 -9.01 20.41
CA SER A 32 -2.33 -10.16 19.64
C SER A 32 -3.76 -9.95 19.14
N GLY A 33 -4.10 -10.63 18.09
CA GLY A 33 -5.47 -10.61 17.58
C GLY A 33 -5.56 -10.53 16.08
N ASN A 34 -6.78 -10.41 15.61
CA ASN A 34 -7.09 -10.36 14.20
C ASN A 34 -8.06 -9.21 13.90
N LEU A 35 -7.92 -8.64 12.73
CA LEU A 35 -8.82 -7.66 12.17
C LEU A 35 -9.22 -8.11 10.77
N THR A 36 -10.51 -8.07 10.48
CA THR A 36 -11.03 -8.32 9.13
C THR A 36 -11.90 -7.14 8.73
N LEU A 37 -11.60 -6.56 7.59
CA LEU A 37 -12.39 -5.53 6.93
C LEU A 37 -12.97 -6.10 5.64
N THR A 38 -14.27 -5.89 5.41
CA THR A 38 -14.95 -6.40 4.21
C THR A 38 -15.84 -5.33 3.61
N GLY A 39 -15.77 -5.19 2.28
CA GLY A 39 -16.64 -4.28 1.53
C GLY A 39 -16.45 -2.82 1.90
N PHE A 40 -15.23 -2.42 2.29
CA PHE A 40 -14.95 -1.04 2.64
C PHE A 40 -14.79 -0.19 1.38
N LYS A 41 -15.49 0.92 1.35
CA LYS A 41 -15.43 1.89 0.27
C LYS A 41 -14.96 3.23 0.80
N TYR A 42 -13.95 3.76 0.16
CA TYR A 42 -13.40 5.08 0.41
C TYR A 42 -13.45 5.91 -0.88
N VAL A 43 -13.81 7.16 -0.76
CA VAL A 43 -13.77 8.12 -1.88
C VAL A 43 -12.89 9.28 -1.42
N ASP A 44 -11.85 9.58 -2.16
CA ASP A 44 -10.96 10.70 -1.85
C ASP A 44 -11.53 12.05 -2.30
N ASP A 45 -10.82 13.14 -1.99
CA ASP A 45 -11.23 14.50 -2.36
C ASP A 45 -11.26 14.70 -3.89
N ALA A 46 -10.51 13.92 -4.65
CA ALA A 46 -10.51 13.91 -6.11
C ALA A 46 -11.62 13.00 -6.70
N LYS A 47 -12.53 12.50 -5.86
CA LYS A 47 -13.62 11.56 -6.21
C LYS A 47 -13.12 10.21 -6.73
N LYS A 48 -11.86 9.85 -6.50
CA LYS A 48 -11.37 8.50 -6.77
C LYS A 48 -11.96 7.53 -5.74
N VAL A 49 -12.47 6.43 -6.24
CA VAL A 49 -13.07 5.38 -5.42
C VAL A 49 -12.06 4.28 -5.20
N MET A 50 -11.82 3.93 -3.94
CA MET A 50 -11.07 2.75 -3.54
C MET A 50 -12.02 1.78 -2.84
N ASN A 51 -12.08 0.55 -3.31
CA ASN A 51 -12.85 -0.50 -2.68
C ASN A 51 -11.89 -1.53 -2.11
N ILE A 52 -11.96 -1.76 -0.81
CA ILE A 52 -11.30 -2.89 -0.16
C ILE A 52 -12.34 -4.00 -0.06
N ASN A 53 -12.24 -4.97 -0.96
CA ASN A 53 -13.14 -6.12 -0.98
C ASN A 53 -12.96 -6.93 0.30
N LYS A 54 -11.69 -7.11 0.69
CA LYS A 54 -11.31 -7.81 1.92
C LYS A 54 -9.92 -7.36 2.39
N ALA A 55 -9.77 -7.17 3.69
CA ALA A 55 -8.46 -7.09 4.33
C ALA A 55 -8.46 -7.96 5.58
N MET A 56 -7.42 -8.77 5.74
CA MET A 56 -7.18 -9.61 6.92
C MET A 56 -5.82 -9.28 7.51
N VAL A 57 -5.84 -8.85 8.75
CA VAL A 57 -4.64 -8.43 9.48
C VAL A 57 -4.54 -9.22 10.78
N GLN A 58 -3.36 -9.76 11.05
CA GLN A 58 -3.03 -10.40 12.30
C GLN A 58 -1.99 -9.56 13.05
N PHE A 59 -2.27 -9.30 14.30
CA PHE A 59 -1.37 -8.59 15.20
C PHE A 59 -0.60 -9.58 16.05
N THR A 60 0.69 -9.35 16.20
CA THR A 60 1.58 -10.05 17.12
C THR A 60 2.37 -9.04 17.94
N ASN A 61 3.12 -9.47 18.95
CA ASN A 61 3.89 -8.58 19.81
C ASN A 61 4.87 -7.66 19.05
N THR A 62 5.36 -8.07 17.90
CA THR A 62 6.43 -7.36 17.18
C THR A 62 6.08 -6.99 15.74
N LYS A 63 5.06 -7.62 15.19
CA LYS A 63 4.73 -7.50 13.76
C LYS A 63 3.23 -7.40 13.54
N ILE A 64 2.89 -6.74 12.46
CA ILE A 64 1.56 -6.80 11.87
C ILE A 64 1.68 -7.61 10.59
N ASN A 65 0.96 -8.71 10.51
CA ASN A 65 0.89 -9.56 9.33
C ASN A 65 -0.34 -9.19 8.51
N LEU A 66 -0.15 -8.60 7.36
CA LEU A 66 -1.20 -8.45 6.35
C LEU A 66 -1.34 -9.79 5.63
N GLN A 67 -2.32 -10.58 6.06
CA GLN A 67 -2.55 -11.91 5.49
C GLN A 67 -3.16 -11.81 4.10
N GLU A 68 -4.06 -10.85 3.91
CA GLU A 68 -4.72 -10.57 2.64
C GLU A 68 -5.16 -9.11 2.60
N LEU A 69 -4.92 -8.45 1.50
CA LEU A 69 -5.58 -7.22 1.09
C LEU A 69 -6.01 -7.41 -0.36
N ASP A 70 -7.31 -7.40 -0.60
CA ASP A 70 -7.92 -7.42 -1.93
C ASP A 70 -8.59 -6.07 -2.15
N LEU A 71 -8.08 -5.29 -3.09
CA LEU A 71 -8.59 -3.97 -3.37
C LEU A 71 -8.70 -3.67 -4.86
N THR A 72 -9.61 -2.75 -5.19
CA THR A 72 -9.75 -2.18 -6.52
C THR A 72 -9.84 -0.66 -6.45
N THR A 73 -9.20 0.02 -7.39
CA THR A 73 -9.29 1.48 -7.57
C THR A 73 -9.09 1.84 -9.04
N GLY A 74 -9.96 2.68 -9.60
CA GLY A 74 -9.89 3.02 -11.01
C GLY A 74 -9.88 1.78 -11.91
N LYS A 75 -8.79 1.59 -12.67
CA LYS A 75 -8.55 0.43 -13.54
C LYS A 75 -7.74 -0.67 -12.87
N THR A 76 -7.28 -0.43 -11.65
CA THR A 76 -6.39 -1.33 -10.91
C THR A 76 -7.16 -2.31 -10.04
N ASP A 77 -6.79 -3.58 -10.12
CA ASP A 77 -7.04 -4.59 -9.12
C ASP A 77 -5.73 -5.02 -8.48
N MET A 78 -5.70 -5.29 -7.18
CA MET A 78 -4.51 -5.85 -6.55
C MET A 78 -4.83 -6.69 -5.33
N LYS A 79 -4.03 -7.72 -5.15
CA LYS A 79 -3.96 -8.53 -3.94
C LYS A 79 -2.57 -8.39 -3.33
N VAL A 80 -2.54 -8.05 -2.05
CA VAL A 80 -1.30 -7.80 -1.32
C VAL A 80 -1.29 -8.62 -0.05
N ASN A 81 -0.14 -9.19 0.27
CA ASN A 81 0.16 -9.76 1.57
C ASN A 81 1.57 -9.37 2.01
N GLY A 82 1.86 -9.50 3.30
CA GLY A 82 3.19 -9.16 3.79
C GLY A 82 3.23 -8.85 5.27
N THR A 83 4.30 -8.21 5.68
CA THR A 83 4.53 -7.87 7.09
C THR A 83 4.89 -6.40 7.24
N LEU A 84 4.40 -5.82 8.32
CA LEU A 84 4.78 -4.50 8.82
C LEU A 84 5.54 -4.67 10.12
N GLU A 85 6.69 -4.03 10.21
CA GLU A 85 7.53 -4.01 11.39
C GLU A 85 7.67 -2.57 11.91
N ASN A 86 8.13 -2.42 13.14
CA ASN A 86 8.34 -1.13 13.79
C ASN A 86 7.07 -0.27 13.94
N PHE A 87 5.91 -0.92 14.03
CA PHE A 87 4.62 -0.22 14.17
C PHE A 87 4.57 0.67 15.41
N TYR A 88 5.06 0.19 16.55
CA TYR A 88 5.09 0.99 17.78
C TYR A 88 6.10 2.13 17.73
N GLY A 89 7.26 1.92 17.10
CA GLY A 89 8.22 2.98 16.85
C GLY A 89 7.63 4.10 15.99
N PHE A 90 6.79 3.76 15.02
CA PHE A 90 6.07 4.73 14.22
C PHE A 90 5.04 5.51 15.05
N ILE A 91 4.16 4.81 15.79
CA ILE A 91 3.09 5.47 16.55
C ILE A 91 3.63 6.36 17.68
N PHE A 92 4.61 5.88 18.44
CA PHE A 92 5.06 6.57 19.65
C PHE A 92 6.33 7.40 19.47
N ARG A 93 7.05 7.22 18.36
CA ARG A 93 8.36 7.86 18.15
C ARG A 93 8.53 8.50 16.79
N ASN A 94 7.49 8.54 15.99
CA ASN A 94 7.54 9.10 14.64
C ASN A 94 8.67 8.49 13.77
N GLN A 95 8.94 7.20 13.98
CA GLN A 95 9.94 6.45 13.21
C GLN A 95 9.33 5.92 11.92
N GLU A 96 10.18 5.44 11.00
CA GLU A 96 9.72 4.81 9.77
C GLU A 96 9.04 3.47 10.04
N ILE A 97 7.97 3.20 9.30
CA ILE A 97 7.39 1.87 9.19
C ILE A 97 8.22 1.08 8.18
N LYS A 98 8.66 -0.11 8.59
CA LYS A 98 9.33 -1.07 7.70
C LYS A 98 8.35 -2.13 7.25
N GLY A 99 8.43 -2.54 6.00
CA GLY A 99 7.54 -3.56 5.49
C GLY A 99 8.12 -4.35 4.33
N ASN A 100 7.66 -5.61 4.24
CA ASN A 100 7.96 -6.49 3.11
C ASN A 100 6.63 -7.06 2.61
N PHE A 101 6.33 -6.78 1.35
CA PHE A 101 5.05 -7.14 0.75
C PHE A 101 5.23 -7.88 -0.56
N ASN A 102 4.23 -8.71 -0.88
CA ASN A 102 4.05 -9.30 -2.19
C ASN A 102 2.72 -8.79 -2.75
N MET A 103 2.73 -8.40 -4.00
CA MET A 103 1.57 -7.92 -4.72
C MET A 103 1.38 -8.73 -6.01
N VAL A 104 0.15 -9.12 -6.27
CA VAL A 104 -0.28 -9.64 -7.56
C VAL A 104 -1.44 -8.80 -8.07
N SER A 105 -1.45 -8.55 -9.38
CA SER A 105 -2.47 -7.76 -10.05
C SER A 105 -2.78 -8.39 -11.41
N ASN A 106 -4.03 -8.38 -11.81
CA ASN A 106 -4.38 -8.70 -13.18
C ASN A 106 -4.16 -7.48 -14.08
N GLN A 107 -4.59 -6.31 -13.61
CA GLN A 107 -4.35 -5.03 -14.27
C GLN A 107 -3.97 -3.95 -13.25
N PHE A 108 -2.83 -3.33 -13.45
CA PHE A 108 -2.33 -2.22 -12.64
C PHE A 108 -2.18 -0.97 -13.51
N SER A 109 -2.87 0.09 -13.15
CA SER A 109 -2.73 1.39 -13.81
C SER A 109 -1.95 2.34 -12.91
N VAL A 110 -0.81 2.81 -13.39
CA VAL A 110 0.03 3.76 -12.63
C VAL A 110 -0.73 5.06 -12.38
N ASP A 111 -1.58 5.48 -13.33
CA ASP A 111 -2.37 6.72 -13.23
C ASP A 111 -3.35 6.71 -12.05
N ASP A 112 -3.76 5.52 -11.59
CA ASP A 112 -4.66 5.42 -10.43
C ASP A 112 -3.99 5.89 -9.13
N PHE A 113 -2.65 5.95 -9.10
CA PHE A 113 -1.85 6.34 -7.93
C PHE A 113 -1.15 7.69 -8.11
N MET A 114 -1.29 8.32 -9.27
CA MET A 114 -0.76 9.65 -9.51
C MET A 114 -1.69 10.73 -8.96
N SER A 115 -1.14 11.80 -8.39
CA SER A 115 -1.94 12.99 -8.08
C SER A 115 -2.43 13.64 -9.36
N ALA A 116 -3.66 14.16 -9.36
CA ALA A 116 -4.13 14.99 -10.46
C ALA A 116 -3.17 16.18 -10.61
N GLY A 117 -2.46 16.25 -11.75
CA GLY A 117 -1.67 17.43 -12.10
C GLY A 117 -2.62 18.63 -12.22
N THR A 118 -2.21 19.80 -11.77
CA THR A 118 -2.91 21.07 -12.02
C THR A 118 -3.05 21.25 -13.53
N GLU A 119 -4.27 21.47 -14.00
CA GLU A 119 -4.54 21.79 -15.41
C GLU A 119 -3.77 23.05 -15.78
N THR A 120 -2.75 22.93 -16.60
CA THR A 120 -2.10 24.04 -17.28
C THR A 120 -2.64 24.11 -18.71
N LYS A 121 -2.79 25.34 -19.19
CA LYS A 121 -3.39 25.72 -20.48
C LYS A 121 -2.85 24.91 -21.67
N GLU A 122 -3.71 24.71 -22.67
CA GLU A 122 -3.42 24.01 -23.91
C GLU A 122 -2.06 24.45 -24.53
N GLY A 123 -1.17 23.46 -24.70
CA GLY A 123 0.06 23.62 -25.47
C GLY A 123 1.37 23.25 -24.80
N GLU A 124 1.40 23.05 -23.48
CA GLU A 124 2.61 22.61 -22.78
C GLU A 124 2.45 21.16 -22.32
N ALA A 125 3.56 20.38 -22.42
CA ALA A 125 3.60 19.01 -21.92
C ALA A 125 3.14 18.99 -20.45
N LYS A 126 2.01 18.34 -20.16
CA LYS A 126 1.46 18.23 -18.81
C LYS A 126 2.56 17.71 -17.89
N PRO A 127 2.89 18.39 -16.79
CA PRO A 127 3.73 17.78 -15.77
C PRO A 127 2.99 16.53 -15.28
N LYS A 128 3.63 15.37 -15.45
CA LYS A 128 3.10 14.10 -14.91
C LYS A 128 2.91 14.30 -13.41
N GLY A 129 1.72 13.99 -12.91
CA GLY A 129 1.42 14.09 -11.49
C GLY A 129 2.48 13.32 -10.69
N GLU A 130 2.85 13.83 -9.53
CA GLU A 130 3.83 13.16 -8.67
C GLU A 130 3.17 12.01 -7.91
N LEU A 131 3.90 10.91 -7.78
CA LEU A 131 3.51 9.80 -6.93
C LEU A 131 3.64 10.25 -5.46
N LYS A 132 2.51 10.32 -4.74
CA LYS A 132 2.50 10.70 -3.33
C LYS A 132 2.95 9.54 -2.46
N ILE A 133 4.22 9.55 -2.07
CA ILE A 133 4.80 8.56 -1.18
C ILE A 133 4.98 9.17 0.20
N PRO A 134 4.35 8.62 1.25
CA PRO A 134 4.55 9.08 2.61
C PRO A 134 6.01 8.93 3.05
N ALA A 135 6.55 9.95 3.71
CA ALA A 135 7.95 9.99 4.16
C ALA A 135 8.29 8.89 5.18
N TYR A 136 7.28 8.40 5.89
CA TYR A 136 7.46 7.38 6.92
C TYR A 136 7.50 5.94 6.37
N LEU A 137 7.35 5.73 5.06
CA LEU A 137 7.39 4.40 4.47
C LEU A 137 8.81 3.98 4.08
N ASN A 138 9.23 2.82 4.58
CA ASN A 138 10.43 2.12 4.20
C ASN A 138 10.09 0.66 3.90
N CYS A 139 9.66 0.40 2.68
CA CYS A 139 9.05 -0.87 2.31
C CYS A 139 9.67 -1.48 1.06
N VAL A 140 9.68 -2.79 1.01
CA VAL A 140 9.97 -3.58 -0.19
C VAL A 140 8.70 -4.25 -0.67
N LEU A 141 8.38 -4.10 -1.94
CA LEU A 141 7.25 -4.71 -2.60
C LEU A 141 7.72 -5.57 -3.76
N ASN A 142 7.54 -6.89 -3.67
CA ASN A 142 7.70 -7.79 -4.80
C ASN A 142 6.38 -7.81 -5.58
N ALA A 143 6.39 -7.33 -6.80
CA ALA A 143 5.20 -7.14 -7.60
C ALA A 143 5.17 -8.05 -8.82
N LYS A 144 3.96 -8.54 -9.14
CA LYS A 144 3.65 -9.22 -10.40
C LYS A 144 2.33 -8.68 -10.93
N ALA A 145 2.29 -8.31 -12.21
CA ALA A 145 1.07 -7.86 -12.86
C ALA A 145 0.99 -8.42 -14.28
N ASN A 146 -0.16 -8.97 -14.66
CA ASN A 146 -0.38 -9.46 -16.03
C ASN A 146 -0.38 -8.30 -17.03
N THR A 147 -0.90 -7.15 -16.61
CA THR A 147 -0.92 -5.95 -17.44
C THR A 147 -0.61 -4.73 -16.57
N VAL A 148 0.33 -3.89 -17.02
CA VAL A 148 0.58 -2.57 -16.43
C VAL A 148 0.27 -1.50 -17.47
N LEU A 149 -0.58 -0.57 -17.09
CA LEU A 149 -0.91 0.61 -17.88
C LEU A 149 -0.09 1.80 -17.36
N TYR A 150 0.67 2.42 -18.23
CA TYR A 150 1.44 3.61 -17.92
C TYR A 150 1.42 4.57 -19.10
N ASP A 151 0.70 5.68 -18.96
CA ASP A 151 0.48 6.63 -20.04
C ASP A 151 -0.20 5.90 -21.24
N ASN A 152 0.42 5.94 -22.42
CA ASN A 152 -0.03 5.24 -23.63
C ASN A 152 0.60 3.83 -23.78
N LEU A 153 1.36 3.37 -22.78
CA LEU A 153 2.03 2.07 -22.82
C LEU A 153 1.18 1.00 -22.13
N THR A 154 1.15 -0.16 -22.74
CA THR A 154 0.58 -1.40 -22.16
C THR A 154 1.69 -2.42 -22.07
N LEU A 155 2.17 -2.67 -20.86
CA LEU A 155 3.20 -3.66 -20.58
C LEU A 155 2.55 -4.97 -20.13
N LYS A 156 3.09 -6.10 -20.57
CA LYS A 156 2.59 -7.44 -20.23
C LYS A 156 3.57 -8.19 -19.35
N ASP A 157 3.02 -9.08 -18.51
CA ASP A 157 3.79 -9.98 -17.64
C ASP A 157 4.88 -9.26 -16.83
N VAL A 158 4.50 -8.12 -16.25
CA VAL A 158 5.42 -7.29 -15.49
C VAL A 158 5.71 -7.92 -14.15
N SER A 159 6.97 -8.04 -13.81
CA SER A 159 7.41 -8.47 -12.48
C SER A 159 8.64 -7.68 -12.06
N GLY A 160 8.78 -7.45 -10.76
CA GLY A 160 9.93 -6.72 -10.25
C GLY A 160 9.82 -6.46 -8.75
N LYS A 161 10.84 -5.81 -8.24
CA LYS A 161 10.91 -5.35 -6.86
C LYS A 161 10.85 -3.82 -6.85
N LEU A 162 9.98 -3.28 -6.00
CA LEU A 162 9.90 -1.85 -5.74
C LEU A 162 10.46 -1.63 -4.33
N ILE A 163 11.44 -0.74 -4.23
CA ILE A 163 12.00 -0.30 -2.95
C ILE A 163 11.47 1.11 -2.71
N ILE A 164 10.65 1.25 -1.69
CA ILE A 164 10.01 2.51 -1.30
C ILE A 164 10.74 3.04 -0.08
N LYS A 165 11.46 4.14 -0.24
CA LYS A 165 12.23 4.76 0.84
C LYS A 165 12.48 6.23 0.51
N ASP A 166 12.55 7.09 1.54
CA ASP A 166 12.86 8.52 1.41
C ASP A 166 11.99 9.21 0.35
N GLN A 167 10.69 8.90 0.34
CA GLN A 167 9.70 9.39 -0.64
C GLN A 167 10.04 9.06 -2.11
N LYS A 168 10.87 8.03 -2.32
CA LYS A 168 11.28 7.57 -3.65
C LYS A 168 10.87 6.12 -3.85
N VAL A 169 10.60 5.76 -5.11
CA VAL A 169 10.46 4.38 -5.54
C VAL A 169 11.65 4.06 -6.43
N VAL A 170 12.39 3.03 -6.06
CA VAL A 170 13.42 2.43 -6.90
C VAL A 170 12.89 1.13 -7.45
N LEU A 171 12.94 0.98 -8.76
CA LEU A 171 12.59 -0.25 -9.47
C LEU A 171 13.85 -1.11 -9.60
N ASP A 172 13.78 -2.31 -9.08
CA ASP A 172 14.88 -3.29 -9.12
C ASP A 172 14.42 -4.56 -9.83
N ASN A 173 15.25 -5.05 -10.75
CA ASN A 173 15.02 -6.27 -11.52
C ASN A 173 13.65 -6.34 -12.21
N VAL A 174 13.19 -5.23 -12.79
CA VAL A 174 11.93 -5.19 -13.52
C VAL A 174 12.06 -5.93 -14.85
N LYS A 175 11.14 -6.85 -15.07
CA LYS A 175 10.99 -7.62 -16.31
C LYS A 175 9.61 -7.38 -16.88
N THR A 176 9.51 -7.34 -18.19
CA THR A 176 8.23 -7.22 -18.91
C THR A 176 8.35 -7.88 -20.26
N SER A 177 7.26 -8.45 -20.74
CA SER A 177 7.11 -8.88 -22.12
C SER A 177 6.62 -7.68 -22.93
N ILE A 178 7.49 -7.11 -23.76
CA ILE A 178 7.15 -6.06 -24.71
C ILE A 178 6.96 -6.77 -26.06
N PHE A 179 5.74 -6.73 -26.56
CA PHE A 179 5.29 -7.43 -27.78
C PHE A 179 5.29 -8.96 -27.65
N ASN A 180 4.20 -9.58 -28.06
CA ASN A 180 4.22 -11.01 -28.39
C ASN A 180 5.30 -11.17 -29.47
N GLY A 181 6.47 -11.65 -29.06
CA GLY A 181 7.56 -11.88 -29.99
C GLY A 181 7.07 -12.78 -31.11
N LEU A 182 6.94 -12.25 -32.30
CA LEU A 182 7.01 -12.94 -33.58
C LEU A 182 8.42 -12.78 -34.08
#